data_987f534f78e0f544cc082830d7053966
#
_entry.id   987f534f78e0f544cc082830d7053966
#
_cell.length_a   1.000
_cell.length_b   1.000
_cell.length_c   1.000
_cell.angle_alpha   90.00
_cell.angle_beta   90.00
_cell.angle_gamma   90.00
#
_symmetry.space_group_name_H-M   'P 1'
#
loop_
_entity.id
_entity.type
_entity.pdbx_description
1 polymer ?
#
loop_
_entity_poly.entity_id
_entity_poly.type
_entity_poly.pdbx_seq_one_letter_code
_entity_poly.pdbx_strand_id
1 'polypeptide(L)'
;MPRSTAEPLPVTADDLEQAVRLAVTTLREAPSAAWDGKAGSLEWDCWETVEHLSDDLFAYAAQLGPKTPPLEGEVPFVWESRRPGGPANAVHANRAAGSAGLLQVLEASGALLVAMVRTTSSRVRAYHVFGISDPEGFAAMGIVETLVHTHDLAEGLGLTWAPPADLCARVLTRLFPDAPSTTDPWPTLLWATGRAELPGHPRLTTWRWHGTPRSSLPDAFAGKAIRSAVTPPS
;
A
#
# COMPACT_ATOMS: atom_id res chain seq x y z
N MET A 1 30.13 -9.31 18.88
CA MET A 1 30.33 -9.18 17.43
C MET A 1 29.58 -7.94 16.96
N PRO A 2 30.21 -6.91 16.41
CA PRO A 2 29.48 -5.76 15.87
C PRO A 2 28.62 -6.24 14.70
N ARG A 3 27.33 -5.95 14.72
CA ARG A 3 26.41 -6.20 13.61
C ARG A 3 26.85 -5.33 12.45
N SER A 4 27.09 -5.92 11.31
CA SER A 4 27.31 -5.21 10.04
C SER A 4 26.12 -4.28 9.83
N THR A 5 26.35 -2.97 9.84
CA THR A 5 25.39 -1.94 9.46
C THR A 5 25.32 -1.86 7.94
N ALA A 6 24.94 -2.97 7.29
CA ALA A 6 24.58 -2.88 5.89
C ALA A 6 23.35 -1.97 5.78
N GLU A 7 23.45 -0.91 4.98
CA GLU A 7 22.26 -0.08 4.68
C GLU A 7 21.15 -0.98 4.14
N PRO A 8 19.91 -0.77 4.63
CA PRO A 8 18.79 -1.56 4.14
C PRO A 8 18.61 -1.34 2.65
N LEU A 9 18.41 -2.43 1.91
CA LEU A 9 18.18 -2.39 0.47
C LEU A 9 17.00 -1.47 0.14
N PRO A 10 17.11 -0.61 -0.88
CA PRO A 10 16.02 0.26 -1.29
C PRO A 10 14.85 -0.56 -1.84
N VAL A 11 13.65 0.01 -1.74
CA VAL A 11 12.45 -0.51 -2.42
C VAL A 11 12.51 -0.09 -3.89
N THR A 12 12.25 -1.03 -4.79
CA THR A 12 12.39 -0.83 -6.23
C THR A 12 11.06 -0.98 -6.98
N ALA A 13 11.04 -0.54 -8.24
CA ALA A 13 9.91 -0.80 -9.13
C ALA A 13 9.70 -2.32 -9.39
N ASP A 14 10.77 -3.11 -9.37
CA ASP A 14 10.70 -4.57 -9.56
C ASP A 14 10.05 -5.25 -8.34
N ASP A 15 10.27 -4.72 -7.13
CA ASP A 15 9.57 -5.17 -5.92
C ASP A 15 8.06 -4.90 -6.01
N LEU A 16 7.66 -3.73 -6.51
CA LEU A 16 6.27 -3.38 -6.74
C LEU A 16 5.64 -4.28 -7.81
N GLU A 17 6.32 -4.50 -8.93
CA GLU A 17 5.86 -5.40 -9.98
C GLU A 17 5.67 -6.83 -9.45
N GLN A 18 6.58 -7.30 -8.61
CA GLN A 18 6.46 -8.59 -7.93
C GLN A 18 5.23 -8.65 -7.03
N ALA A 19 4.98 -7.62 -6.20
CA ALA A 19 3.83 -7.56 -5.31
C ALA A 19 2.52 -7.66 -6.09
N VAL A 20 2.34 -6.81 -7.11
CA VAL A 20 1.13 -6.78 -7.95
C VAL A 20 0.93 -8.13 -8.66
N ARG A 21 1.99 -8.70 -9.24
CA ARG A 21 1.91 -10.01 -9.92
C ARG A 21 1.50 -11.13 -8.96
N LEU A 22 2.02 -11.16 -7.74
CA LEU A 22 1.65 -12.15 -6.73
C LEU A 22 0.19 -11.99 -6.32
N ALA A 23 -0.27 -10.76 -6.06
CA ALA A 23 -1.65 -10.46 -5.74
C ALA A 23 -2.61 -10.92 -6.84
N VAL A 24 -2.38 -10.49 -8.09
CA VAL A 24 -3.22 -10.88 -9.24
C VAL A 24 -3.23 -12.40 -9.43
N THR A 25 -2.09 -13.07 -9.28
CA THR A 25 -2.00 -14.53 -9.41
C THR A 25 -2.86 -15.22 -8.36
N THR A 26 -2.77 -14.80 -7.10
CA THR A 26 -3.56 -15.36 -6.00
C THR A 26 -5.05 -15.10 -6.20
N LEU A 27 -5.43 -13.87 -6.54
CA LEU A 27 -6.83 -13.48 -6.69
C LEU A 27 -7.52 -14.12 -7.90
N ARG A 28 -6.77 -14.56 -8.92
CA ARG A 28 -7.32 -15.34 -10.05
C ARG A 28 -7.88 -16.71 -9.65
N GLU A 29 -7.49 -17.23 -8.50
CA GLU A 29 -7.99 -18.51 -7.97
C GLU A 29 -9.37 -18.39 -7.31
N ALA A 30 -9.86 -17.15 -7.09
CA ALA A 30 -11.13 -16.90 -6.42
C ALA A 30 -12.33 -17.34 -7.27
N PRO A 31 -13.36 -17.97 -6.65
CA PRO A 31 -14.60 -18.27 -7.32
C PRO A 31 -15.28 -17.00 -7.86
N SER A 32 -15.80 -17.06 -9.08
CA SER A 32 -16.40 -15.89 -9.74
C SER A 32 -17.62 -15.30 -9.01
N ALA A 33 -18.28 -16.04 -8.15
CA ALA A 33 -19.46 -15.64 -7.40
C ALA A 33 -19.14 -15.02 -6.02
N ALA A 34 -17.88 -14.99 -5.59
CA ALA A 34 -17.51 -14.62 -4.21
C ALA A 34 -17.20 -13.11 -4.02
N TRP A 35 -17.17 -12.35 -5.10
CA TRP A 35 -16.66 -10.97 -5.09
C TRP A 35 -17.57 -9.92 -4.44
N ASP A 36 -18.86 -10.23 -4.21
CA ASP A 36 -19.80 -9.37 -3.49
C ASP A 36 -19.78 -9.63 -1.96
N GLY A 37 -18.94 -10.55 -1.49
CA GLY A 37 -18.72 -10.81 -0.06
C GLY A 37 -17.75 -9.80 0.54
N LYS A 38 -17.81 -9.59 1.88
CA LYS A 38 -16.90 -8.69 2.59
C LYS A 38 -15.43 -9.12 2.44
N ALA A 39 -14.54 -8.14 2.27
CA ALA A 39 -13.09 -8.35 2.28
C ALA A 39 -12.59 -8.37 3.74
N GLY A 40 -12.46 -9.56 4.32
CA GLY A 40 -12.00 -9.73 5.71
C GLY A 40 -12.80 -8.89 6.70
N SER A 41 -12.12 -8.06 7.47
CA SER A 41 -12.74 -7.17 8.46
C SER A 41 -13.20 -5.82 7.93
N LEU A 42 -13.03 -5.54 6.63
CA LEU A 42 -13.42 -4.27 6.02
C LEU A 42 -14.95 -4.15 5.89
N GLU A 43 -15.46 -2.91 5.84
CA GLU A 43 -16.87 -2.64 5.53
C GLU A 43 -17.16 -2.74 4.02
N TRP A 44 -16.13 -2.87 3.20
CA TRP A 44 -16.20 -2.99 1.75
C TRP A 44 -16.31 -4.44 1.31
N ASP A 45 -16.94 -4.67 0.16
CA ASP A 45 -16.90 -5.98 -0.49
C ASP A 45 -15.56 -6.20 -1.21
N CYS A 46 -15.33 -7.45 -1.65
CA CYS A 46 -14.08 -7.80 -2.32
C CYS A 46 -13.91 -7.05 -3.65
N TRP A 47 -15.01 -6.78 -4.36
CA TRP A 47 -14.96 -5.99 -5.60
C TRP A 47 -14.51 -4.56 -5.32
N GLU A 48 -15.17 -3.88 -4.36
CA GLU A 48 -14.85 -2.52 -3.94
C GLU A 48 -13.40 -2.41 -3.44
N THR A 49 -12.92 -3.42 -2.71
CA THR A 49 -11.56 -3.45 -2.19
C THR A 49 -10.52 -3.54 -3.32
N VAL A 50 -10.78 -4.30 -4.39
CA VAL A 50 -9.88 -4.33 -5.56
C VAL A 50 -9.96 -3.02 -6.35
N GLU A 51 -11.15 -2.41 -6.48
CA GLU A 51 -11.27 -1.08 -7.09
C GLU A 51 -10.48 -0.03 -6.31
N HIS A 52 -10.57 -0.03 -4.96
CA HIS A 52 -9.80 0.86 -4.10
C HIS A 52 -8.29 0.63 -4.22
N LEU A 53 -7.82 -0.62 -4.14
CA LEU A 53 -6.40 -0.93 -4.37
C LEU A 53 -5.92 -0.46 -5.75
N SER A 54 -6.76 -0.63 -6.78
CA SER A 54 -6.43 -0.17 -8.14
C SER A 54 -6.35 1.36 -8.21
N ASP A 55 -7.23 2.04 -7.47
CA ASP A 55 -7.27 3.50 -7.37
C ASP A 55 -6.04 4.04 -6.65
N ASP A 56 -5.61 3.44 -5.54
CA ASP A 56 -4.39 3.83 -4.83
C ASP A 56 -3.15 3.74 -5.73
N LEU A 57 -2.99 2.61 -6.44
CA LEU A 57 -1.87 2.44 -7.36
C LEU A 57 -1.92 3.46 -8.52
N PHE A 58 -3.11 3.75 -9.05
CA PHE A 58 -3.32 4.78 -10.05
C PHE A 58 -3.02 6.17 -9.49
N ALA A 59 -3.55 6.52 -8.32
CA ALA A 59 -3.35 7.81 -7.69
C ALA A 59 -1.86 8.09 -7.40
N TYR A 60 -1.11 7.08 -6.92
CA TYR A 60 0.33 7.19 -6.72
C TYR A 60 1.09 7.39 -8.03
N ALA A 61 0.70 6.69 -9.10
CA ALA A 61 1.28 6.91 -10.42
C ALA A 61 0.97 8.31 -10.94
N ALA A 62 -0.28 8.74 -10.82
CA ALA A 62 -0.75 10.06 -11.25
C ALA A 62 -0.06 11.19 -10.46
N GLN A 63 0.18 10.98 -9.15
CA GLN A 63 0.86 11.97 -8.30
C GLN A 63 2.31 12.21 -8.73
N LEU A 64 2.99 11.20 -9.26
CA LEU A 64 4.34 11.32 -9.85
C LEU A 64 4.34 11.87 -11.29
N GLY A 65 3.17 11.91 -11.97
CA GLY A 65 3.04 12.18 -13.40
C GLY A 65 3.34 13.61 -13.86
N PRO A 66 2.92 14.66 -13.15
CA PRO A 66 3.17 16.03 -13.58
C PRO A 66 4.66 16.35 -13.67
N LYS A 67 5.06 17.18 -14.65
CA LYS A 67 6.45 17.66 -14.75
C LYS A 67 6.95 18.31 -13.46
N THR A 68 6.03 18.93 -12.71
CA THR A 68 6.25 19.47 -11.36
C THR A 68 5.11 18.94 -10.48
N PRO A 69 5.29 17.81 -9.78
CA PRO A 69 4.26 17.27 -8.91
C PRO A 69 3.86 18.27 -7.81
N PRO A 70 2.57 18.31 -7.43
CA PRO A 70 2.13 19.16 -6.32
C PRO A 70 2.73 18.67 -4.99
N LEU A 71 3.02 19.62 -4.07
CA LEU A 71 3.60 19.34 -2.75
C LEU A 71 2.61 19.63 -1.60
N GLU A 72 1.46 20.22 -1.89
CA GLU A 72 0.47 20.65 -0.87
C GLU A 72 -0.89 19.99 -1.04
N GLY A 73 -1.03 19.12 -2.05
CA GLY A 73 -2.28 18.42 -2.34
C GLY A 73 -2.11 17.35 -3.40
N GLU A 74 -3.16 16.61 -3.63
CA GLU A 74 -3.21 15.58 -4.66
C GLU A 74 -3.46 16.18 -6.04
N VAL A 75 -3.10 15.43 -7.08
CA VAL A 75 -3.55 15.73 -8.45
C VAL A 75 -5.08 15.70 -8.44
N PRO A 76 -5.78 16.75 -8.91
CA PRO A 76 -7.21 16.96 -8.63
C PRO A 76 -8.12 16.09 -9.52
N PHE A 77 -8.02 14.78 -9.39
CA PHE A 77 -9.01 13.86 -9.94
C PHE A 77 -10.30 13.95 -9.14
N VAL A 78 -11.40 13.50 -9.70
CA VAL A 78 -12.68 13.39 -8.99
C VAL A 78 -12.76 11.98 -8.39
N TRP A 79 -12.90 11.90 -7.07
CA TRP A 79 -13.14 10.67 -6.35
C TRP A 79 -14.62 10.59 -5.95
N GLU A 80 -15.27 9.50 -6.30
CA GLU A 80 -16.69 9.29 -6.04
C GLU A 80 -16.94 7.93 -5.40
N SER A 81 -17.78 7.91 -4.35
CA SER A 81 -18.29 6.68 -3.78
C SER A 81 -19.55 6.24 -4.51
N ARG A 82 -19.60 4.98 -4.94
CA ARG A 82 -20.78 4.41 -5.62
C ARG A 82 -21.95 4.14 -4.67
N ARG A 83 -21.70 4.09 -3.37
CA ARG A 83 -22.70 3.92 -2.32
C ARG A 83 -22.28 4.61 -1.03
N PRO A 84 -23.22 4.92 -0.11
CA PRO A 84 -22.88 5.38 1.23
C PRO A 84 -21.95 4.38 1.95
N GLY A 85 -20.83 4.86 2.51
CA GLY A 85 -19.83 4.03 3.20
C GLY A 85 -18.92 3.19 2.28
N GLY A 86 -19.09 3.27 0.96
CA GLY A 86 -18.15 2.68 -0.01
C GLY A 86 -16.89 3.52 -0.15
N PRO A 87 -15.81 2.96 -0.72
CA PRO A 87 -14.60 3.72 -1.01
C PRO A 87 -14.90 4.83 -2.04
N ALA A 88 -14.23 5.96 -1.88
CA ALA A 88 -14.24 7.01 -2.89
C ALA A 88 -13.06 6.75 -3.83
N ASN A 89 -13.32 6.48 -5.11
CA ASN A 89 -12.34 6.14 -6.11
C ASN A 89 -12.50 7.00 -7.38
N ALA A 90 -11.41 7.28 -8.06
CA ALA A 90 -11.40 7.78 -9.44
C ALA A 90 -11.38 6.61 -10.45
N VAL A 91 -10.84 5.45 -10.05
CA VAL A 91 -10.76 4.25 -10.87
C VAL A 91 -11.84 3.25 -10.48
N HIS A 92 -12.62 2.84 -11.48
CA HIS A 92 -13.67 1.84 -11.32
C HIS A 92 -13.61 0.81 -12.45
N ALA A 93 -13.83 -0.46 -12.11
CA ALA A 93 -13.93 -1.53 -13.08
C ALA A 93 -15.36 -1.64 -13.66
N ASN A 94 -15.44 -2.05 -14.92
CA ASN A 94 -16.73 -2.40 -15.52
C ASN A 94 -17.21 -3.76 -15.00
N ARG A 95 -18.29 -3.75 -14.20
CA ARG A 95 -18.89 -4.97 -13.64
C ARG A 95 -19.24 -6.04 -14.68
N ALA A 96 -19.61 -5.62 -15.91
CA ALA A 96 -19.91 -6.55 -16.99
C ALA A 96 -18.69 -7.33 -17.51
N ALA A 97 -17.46 -6.87 -17.22
CA ALA A 97 -16.24 -7.59 -17.55
C ALA A 97 -15.89 -8.70 -16.54
N GLY A 98 -16.66 -8.82 -15.46
CA GLY A 98 -16.46 -9.83 -14.41
C GLY A 98 -15.15 -9.66 -13.65
N SER A 99 -14.83 -10.65 -12.81
CA SER A 99 -13.59 -10.61 -11.99
C SER A 99 -12.31 -10.60 -12.83
N ALA A 100 -12.32 -11.20 -14.01
CA ALA A 100 -11.18 -11.12 -14.92
C ALA A 100 -10.90 -9.68 -15.36
N GLY A 101 -11.94 -8.90 -15.70
CA GLY A 101 -11.82 -7.48 -16.02
C GLY A 101 -11.40 -6.63 -14.83
N LEU A 102 -11.93 -6.93 -13.63
CA LEU A 102 -11.51 -6.29 -12.37
C LEU A 102 -10.00 -6.46 -12.13
N LEU A 103 -9.49 -7.67 -12.25
CA LEU A 103 -8.06 -7.95 -12.07
C LEU A 103 -7.19 -7.34 -13.18
N GLN A 104 -7.72 -7.16 -14.40
CA GLN A 104 -7.02 -6.40 -15.44
C GLN A 104 -6.88 -4.91 -15.07
N VAL A 105 -7.87 -4.31 -14.40
CA VAL A 105 -7.78 -2.92 -13.90
C VAL A 105 -6.69 -2.81 -12.84
N LEU A 106 -6.64 -3.76 -11.89
CA LEU A 106 -5.56 -3.81 -10.90
C LEU A 106 -4.18 -3.95 -11.55
N GLU A 107 -4.04 -4.87 -12.49
CA GLU A 107 -2.79 -5.12 -13.22
C GLU A 107 -2.34 -3.87 -14.01
N ALA A 108 -3.28 -3.17 -14.65
CA ALA A 108 -3.02 -1.94 -15.40
C ALA A 108 -2.59 -0.79 -14.47
N SER A 109 -3.29 -0.56 -13.36
CA SER A 109 -2.94 0.47 -12.38
C SER A 109 -1.55 0.20 -11.77
N GLY A 110 -1.25 -1.06 -11.42
CA GLY A 110 0.06 -1.47 -10.95
C GLY A 110 1.16 -1.22 -11.98
N ALA A 111 0.93 -1.57 -13.25
CA ALA A 111 1.90 -1.34 -14.33
C ALA A 111 2.16 0.16 -14.55
N LEU A 112 1.15 1.02 -14.40
CA LEU A 112 1.32 2.47 -14.46
C LEU A 112 2.25 2.96 -13.34
N LEU A 113 2.02 2.54 -12.09
CA LEU A 113 2.88 2.94 -10.97
C LEU A 113 4.32 2.41 -11.15
N VAL A 114 4.49 1.15 -11.57
CA VAL A 114 5.80 0.57 -11.88
C VAL A 114 6.53 1.40 -12.93
N ALA A 115 5.87 1.79 -14.01
CA ALA A 115 6.45 2.62 -15.06
C ALA A 115 6.86 4.01 -14.53
N MET A 116 6.00 4.64 -13.73
CA MET A 116 6.29 5.94 -13.14
C MET A 116 7.48 5.87 -12.18
N VAL A 117 7.54 4.87 -11.31
CA VAL A 117 8.68 4.69 -10.39
C VAL A 117 10.00 4.45 -11.16
N ARG A 118 9.99 3.65 -12.24
CA ARG A 118 11.18 3.38 -13.07
C ARG A 118 11.70 4.60 -13.79
N THR A 119 10.82 5.48 -14.24
CA THR A 119 11.19 6.60 -15.13
C THR A 119 11.33 7.93 -14.40
N THR A 120 10.80 8.04 -13.18
CA THR A 120 10.87 9.27 -12.39
C THR A 120 12.20 9.37 -11.65
N SER A 121 12.85 10.53 -11.75
CA SER A 121 14.10 10.80 -11.02
C SER A 121 13.89 10.68 -9.50
N SER A 122 14.83 10.04 -8.80
CA SER A 122 14.82 9.94 -7.32
C SER A 122 14.81 11.29 -6.58
N ARG A 123 15.07 12.40 -7.30
CA ARG A 123 15.01 13.77 -6.77
C ARG A 123 13.58 14.34 -6.76
N VAL A 124 12.67 13.75 -7.49
CA VAL A 124 11.26 14.19 -7.53
C VAL A 124 10.66 14.02 -6.14
N ARG A 125 9.85 14.98 -5.77
CA ARG A 125 9.05 14.99 -4.54
C ARG A 125 7.61 15.24 -4.91
N ALA A 126 6.70 14.53 -4.26
CA ALA A 126 5.28 14.66 -4.48
C ALA A 126 4.51 14.52 -3.16
N TYR A 127 3.35 15.14 -3.10
CA TYR A 127 2.48 15.10 -1.93
C TYR A 127 1.93 13.69 -1.69
N HIS A 128 1.80 13.34 -0.43
CA HIS A 128 0.94 12.28 0.08
C HIS A 128 0.38 12.73 1.43
N VAL A 129 -0.83 12.30 1.80
CA VAL A 129 -1.51 12.71 3.05
C VAL A 129 -0.66 12.45 4.32
N PHE A 130 0.21 11.46 4.31
CA PHE A 130 1.16 11.15 5.41
C PHE A 130 2.55 11.78 5.23
N GLY A 131 2.69 12.74 4.33
CA GLY A 131 3.90 13.52 4.11
C GLY A 131 4.47 13.39 2.70
N ILE A 132 5.25 14.40 2.30
CA ILE A 132 5.91 14.43 1.00
C ILE A 132 6.82 13.22 0.85
N SER A 133 6.78 12.56 -0.31
CA SER A 133 7.55 11.36 -0.60
C SER A 133 8.31 11.46 -1.93
N ASP A 134 9.10 10.45 -2.21
CA ASP A 134 9.86 10.24 -3.42
C ASP A 134 9.37 8.97 -4.16
N PRO A 135 9.87 8.68 -5.38
CA PRO A 135 9.45 7.48 -6.11
C PRO A 135 9.65 6.17 -5.35
N GLU A 136 10.72 6.04 -4.54
CA GLU A 136 10.91 4.87 -3.67
C GLU A 136 9.79 4.75 -2.64
N GLY A 137 9.41 5.88 -2.01
CA GLY A 137 8.32 5.89 -1.04
C GLY A 137 6.98 5.53 -1.66
N PHE A 138 6.66 6.06 -2.85
CA PHE A 138 5.44 5.68 -3.57
C PHE A 138 5.44 4.20 -4.00
N ALA A 139 6.58 3.64 -4.39
CA ALA A 139 6.71 2.20 -4.62
C ALA A 139 6.42 1.40 -3.35
N ALA A 140 7.01 1.81 -2.22
CA ALA A 140 6.79 1.15 -0.94
C ALA A 140 5.33 1.23 -0.46
N MET A 141 4.66 2.39 -0.64
CA MET A 141 3.24 2.57 -0.35
C MET A 141 2.40 1.62 -1.21
N GLY A 142 2.61 1.61 -2.53
CA GLY A 142 1.89 0.71 -3.43
C GLY A 142 2.10 -0.77 -3.10
N ILE A 143 3.28 -1.17 -2.62
CA ILE A 143 3.52 -2.53 -2.13
C ILE A 143 2.71 -2.80 -0.86
N VAL A 144 2.73 -1.89 0.12
CA VAL A 144 1.95 -2.06 1.36
C VAL A 144 0.47 -2.21 1.05
N GLU A 145 -0.12 -1.30 0.25
CA GLU A 145 -1.53 -1.39 -0.16
C GLU A 145 -1.82 -2.73 -0.85
N THR A 146 -0.96 -3.13 -1.80
CA THR A 146 -1.11 -4.40 -2.51
C THR A 146 -1.09 -5.59 -1.55
N LEU A 147 -0.13 -5.64 -0.62
CA LEU A 147 0.03 -6.80 0.28
C LEU A 147 -1.10 -6.89 1.29
N VAL A 148 -1.49 -5.76 1.91
CA VAL A 148 -2.48 -5.78 2.99
C VAL A 148 -3.91 -5.90 2.46
N HIS A 149 -4.26 -5.27 1.32
CA HIS A 149 -5.57 -5.46 0.71
C HIS A 149 -5.70 -6.85 0.07
N THR A 150 -4.63 -7.45 -0.44
CA THR A 150 -4.67 -8.86 -0.85
C THR A 150 -4.91 -9.79 0.34
N HIS A 151 -4.42 -9.46 1.54
CA HIS A 151 -4.76 -10.19 2.76
C HIS A 151 -6.24 -10.07 3.09
N ASP A 152 -6.79 -8.84 3.13
CA ASP A 152 -8.21 -8.60 3.38
C ASP A 152 -9.09 -9.36 2.38
N LEU A 153 -8.71 -9.34 1.10
CA LEU A 153 -9.37 -10.08 0.01
C LEU A 153 -9.26 -11.60 0.18
N ALA A 154 -8.06 -12.10 0.53
CA ALA A 154 -7.85 -13.54 0.72
C ALA A 154 -8.71 -14.08 1.86
N GLU A 155 -8.86 -13.34 2.96
CA GLU A 155 -9.77 -13.70 4.04
C GLU A 155 -11.24 -13.78 3.54
N GLY A 156 -11.69 -12.77 2.78
CA GLY A 156 -13.06 -12.71 2.26
C GLY A 156 -13.37 -13.77 1.19
N LEU A 157 -12.37 -14.11 0.38
CA LEU A 157 -12.49 -15.07 -0.74
C LEU A 157 -12.12 -16.50 -0.36
N GLY A 158 -11.66 -16.75 0.86
CA GLY A 158 -11.22 -18.07 1.32
C GLY A 158 -9.93 -18.55 0.66
N LEU A 159 -9.02 -17.66 0.32
CA LEU A 159 -7.74 -17.94 -0.31
C LEU A 159 -6.61 -17.96 0.72
N THR A 160 -5.50 -18.62 0.36
CA THR A 160 -4.26 -18.54 1.14
C THR A 160 -3.38 -17.41 0.62
N TRP A 161 -2.89 -16.56 1.52
CA TRP A 161 -1.98 -15.46 1.19
C TRP A 161 -0.80 -15.40 2.14
N ALA A 162 0.41 -15.46 1.60
CA ALA A 162 1.66 -15.32 2.35
C ALA A 162 2.70 -14.63 1.45
N PRO A 163 2.86 -13.30 1.55
CA PRO A 163 3.83 -12.57 0.74
C PRO A 163 5.27 -12.89 1.16
N PRO A 164 6.28 -12.67 0.28
CA PRO A 164 7.68 -12.87 0.60
C PRO A 164 8.14 -12.02 1.78
N ALA A 165 8.79 -12.65 2.77
CA ALA A 165 9.23 -11.99 3.99
C ALA A 165 10.24 -10.85 3.74
N ASP A 166 11.12 -11.01 2.74
CA ASP A 166 12.11 -10.00 2.36
C ASP A 166 11.44 -8.74 1.76
N LEU A 167 10.35 -8.91 1.01
CA LEU A 167 9.55 -7.80 0.50
C LEU A 167 8.88 -7.03 1.66
N CYS A 168 8.27 -7.74 2.61
CA CYS A 168 7.70 -7.14 3.81
C CYS A 168 8.77 -6.40 4.64
N ALA A 169 9.96 -6.97 4.80
CA ALA A 169 11.05 -6.35 5.55
C ALA A 169 11.51 -5.03 4.90
N ARG A 170 11.59 -4.97 3.56
CA ARG A 170 11.98 -3.74 2.85
C ARG A 170 10.97 -2.61 3.05
N VAL A 171 9.67 -2.90 2.91
CA VAL A 171 8.63 -1.86 3.10
C VAL A 171 8.50 -1.44 4.56
N LEU A 172 8.64 -2.37 5.52
CA LEU A 172 8.71 -2.03 6.94
C LEU A 172 9.85 -1.05 7.22
N THR A 173 11.05 -1.36 6.74
CA THR A 173 12.22 -0.48 6.92
C THR A 173 12.03 0.88 6.26
N ARG A 174 11.31 0.94 5.11
CA ARG A 174 11.11 2.20 4.38
C ARG A 174 10.01 3.07 4.99
N LEU A 175 8.91 2.47 5.44
CA LEU A 175 7.70 3.20 5.81
C LEU A 175 7.36 3.13 7.30
N PHE A 176 7.84 2.12 8.03
CA PHE A 176 7.53 1.89 9.44
C PHE A 176 8.82 1.72 10.27
N PRO A 177 9.69 2.75 10.32
CA PRO A 177 11.01 2.64 10.98
C PRO A 177 10.92 2.30 12.47
N ASP A 178 9.79 2.58 13.11
CA ASP A 178 9.56 2.30 14.53
C ASP A 178 8.95 0.90 14.78
N ALA A 179 8.70 0.12 13.73
CA ALA A 179 8.17 -1.24 13.88
C ALA A 179 9.22 -2.19 14.49
N PRO A 180 8.80 -3.20 15.30
CA PRO A 180 9.73 -4.16 15.88
C PRO A 180 10.55 -4.89 14.81
N SER A 181 11.89 -4.82 14.90
CA SER A 181 12.82 -5.39 13.91
C SER A 181 13.23 -6.85 14.20
N THR A 182 12.77 -7.41 15.33
CA THR A 182 13.12 -8.77 15.78
C THR A 182 12.02 -9.80 15.53
N THR A 183 10.90 -9.37 14.97
CA THR A 183 9.73 -10.18 14.67
C THR A 183 9.67 -10.56 13.20
N ASP A 184 8.87 -11.57 12.84
CA ASP A 184 8.63 -11.96 11.45
C ASP A 184 8.04 -10.77 10.67
N PRO A 185 8.59 -10.42 9.49
CA PRO A 185 8.17 -9.25 8.75
C PRO A 185 6.70 -9.22 8.34
N TRP A 186 6.10 -10.34 7.94
CA TRP A 186 4.70 -10.33 7.52
C TRP A 186 3.72 -10.07 8.68
N PRO A 187 3.75 -10.81 9.80
CA PRO A 187 2.97 -10.46 10.99
C PRO A 187 3.23 -9.03 11.48
N THR A 188 4.47 -8.55 11.40
CA THR A 188 4.82 -7.18 11.77
C THR A 188 4.14 -6.16 10.87
N LEU A 189 4.06 -6.40 9.56
CA LEU A 189 3.38 -5.51 8.62
C LEU A 189 1.87 -5.50 8.87
N LEU A 190 1.25 -6.65 9.13
CA LEU A 190 -0.16 -6.73 9.52
C LEU A 190 -0.45 -5.95 10.81
N TRP A 191 0.44 -6.05 11.80
CA TRP A 191 0.33 -5.25 13.02
C TRP A 191 0.50 -3.76 12.74
N ALA A 192 1.53 -3.36 12.00
CA ALA A 192 1.83 -1.97 11.69
C ALA A 192 0.71 -1.27 10.90
N THR A 193 -0.11 -2.06 10.19
CA THR A 193 -1.28 -1.60 9.41
C THR A 193 -2.62 -1.92 10.09
N GLY A 194 -2.59 -2.25 11.39
CA GLY A 194 -3.79 -2.45 12.20
C GLY A 194 -4.63 -3.69 11.88
N ARG A 195 -4.10 -4.70 11.16
CA ARG A 195 -4.82 -5.92 10.81
C ARG A 195 -4.69 -7.02 11.87
N ALA A 196 -3.60 -7.06 12.60
CA ALA A 196 -3.33 -8.11 13.59
C ALA A 196 -2.73 -7.57 14.89
N GLU A 197 -2.69 -8.42 15.91
CA GLU A 197 -1.84 -8.24 17.09
C GLU A 197 -0.44 -8.82 16.81
N LEU A 198 0.55 -8.35 17.56
CA LEU A 198 1.88 -8.92 17.53
C LEU A 198 2.28 -9.29 18.99
N PRO A 199 3.05 -10.35 19.23
CA PRO A 199 3.44 -10.73 20.60
C PRO A 199 4.03 -9.54 21.37
N GLY A 200 3.38 -9.17 22.49
CA GLY A 200 3.72 -7.98 23.28
C GLY A 200 3.23 -6.63 22.75
N HIS A 201 2.50 -6.60 21.65
CA HIS A 201 1.97 -5.37 21.05
C HIS A 201 0.49 -5.56 20.67
N PRO A 202 -0.45 -4.84 21.32
CA PRO A 202 -1.87 -4.92 20.97
C PRO A 202 -2.11 -4.38 19.56
N ARG A 203 -3.23 -4.79 18.95
CA ARG A 203 -3.65 -4.30 17.63
C ARG A 203 -3.75 -2.77 17.63
N LEU A 204 -3.17 -2.16 16.61
CA LEU A 204 -3.27 -0.71 16.41
C LEU A 204 -4.68 -0.34 15.92
N THR A 205 -5.29 0.65 16.57
CA THR A 205 -6.59 1.23 16.15
C THR A 205 -6.40 2.43 15.22
N THR A 206 -5.21 3.02 15.24
CA THR A 206 -4.79 4.10 14.33
C THR A 206 -3.35 3.82 13.91
N TRP A 207 -3.05 4.02 12.64
CA TRP A 207 -1.71 3.80 12.12
C TRP A 207 -1.45 4.75 10.94
N ARG A 208 -0.19 4.97 10.65
CA ARG A 208 0.27 5.68 9.47
C ARG A 208 1.70 5.28 9.16
N TRP A 209 2.12 5.45 7.92
CA TRP A 209 3.53 5.31 7.56
C TRP A 209 4.28 6.64 7.49
N HIS A 210 5.59 6.56 7.36
CA HIS A 210 6.49 7.69 7.17
C HIS A 210 6.89 7.82 5.69
N GLY A 211 6.25 8.74 4.95
CA GLY A 211 6.51 8.98 3.52
C GLY A 211 7.84 9.68 3.25
N THR A 212 8.43 10.35 4.24
CA THR A 212 9.63 11.19 4.09
C THR A 212 10.80 10.43 3.45
N PRO A 213 11.46 10.99 2.42
CA PRO A 213 12.63 10.36 1.78
C PRO A 213 13.75 10.10 2.78
N ARG A 214 14.47 8.99 2.63
CA ARG A 214 15.55 8.58 3.55
C ARG A 214 16.65 9.65 3.68
N SER A 215 17.02 10.31 2.60
CA SER A 215 18.01 11.39 2.58
C SER A 215 17.59 12.68 3.32
N SER A 216 16.34 12.75 3.77
CA SER A 216 15.76 13.89 4.49
C SER A 216 15.53 13.59 5.97
N LEU A 217 15.79 12.37 6.44
CA LEU A 217 15.70 12.03 7.84
C LEU A 217 16.96 12.54 8.54
N PRO A 218 16.85 13.46 9.52
CA PRO A 218 18.01 13.77 10.38
C PRO A 218 18.37 12.51 11.17
N ASP A 219 19.65 12.30 11.48
CA ASP A 219 20.20 11.21 12.29
C ASP A 219 19.61 11.10 13.74
N ALA A 220 18.51 11.81 14.03
CA ALA A 220 17.96 12.06 15.36
C ALA A 220 16.51 11.61 15.57
N PHE A 221 16.01 10.56 14.91
CA PHE A 221 14.76 9.92 15.32
C PHE A 221 14.98 8.65 16.16
N ALA A 222 15.98 8.69 17.03
CA ALA A 222 16.02 7.84 18.20
C ALA A 222 15.19 8.51 19.32
N GLY A 223 13.90 8.15 19.40
CA GLY A 223 13.06 8.41 20.56
C GLY A 223 12.42 9.80 20.67
N LYS A 224 11.23 9.98 20.09
CA LYS A 224 10.16 10.78 20.68
C LYS A 224 8.82 10.42 20.03
N ALA A 225 7.95 9.81 20.81
CA ALA A 225 6.54 9.63 20.47
C ALA A 225 5.87 11.00 20.31
N ILE A 226 5.49 11.36 19.10
CA ILE A 226 4.62 12.52 18.87
C ILE A 226 3.18 12.03 18.89
N ARG A 227 2.49 12.33 20.02
CA ARG A 227 1.03 12.26 20.08
C ARG A 227 0.46 13.42 19.25
N SER A 228 -0.16 13.14 18.14
CA SER A 228 -1.09 14.07 17.50
C SER A 228 -2.17 13.29 16.76
N ALA A 229 -3.39 13.51 17.22
CA ALA A 229 -4.59 12.93 16.65
C ALA A 229 -4.93 13.68 15.35
N VAL A 230 -4.92 12.98 14.25
CA VAL A 230 -5.69 13.36 13.05
C VAL A 230 -6.47 12.13 12.66
N THR A 231 -7.79 12.24 12.75
CA THR A 231 -8.75 11.23 12.31
C THR A 231 -8.78 11.28 10.77
N PRO A 232 -8.59 10.17 10.06
CA PRO A 232 -8.83 10.14 8.62
C PRO A 232 -10.32 10.29 8.35
N PRO A 233 -10.74 10.87 7.22
CA PRO A 233 -12.14 10.88 6.83
C PRO A 233 -12.59 9.43 6.60
N SER A 234 -13.78 9.16 7.16
CA SER A 234 -14.52 7.90 7.06
C SER A 234 -14.95 7.61 5.63
#